data_330aa92141e0dd006693ad67d5970b62
#
_entry.id   330aa92141e0dd006693ad67d5970b62
#
_cell.length_a   1.000
_cell.length_b   1.000
_cell.length_c   1.000
_cell.angle_alpha   90.00
_cell.angle_beta   90.00
_cell.angle_gamma   90.00
#
_symmetry.space_group_name_H-M   'P 1'
#
loop_
_entity.id
_entity.type
_entity.pdbx_description
1 polymer ?
#
loop_
_entity_poly.entity_id
_entity_poly.type
_entity_poly.pdbx_seq_one_letter_code
_entity_poly.pdbx_strand_id
1 'polypeptide(L)'
;MTAKNMEILVALCKRRGFIFQSNEIYGGMQGVYDFGPLGVELKNNLKNAWWQSMVYENDDIEGLDTSILTNPMVLKYSGHESTFSDPMVDCKSCNMRFRADQVPKSCKKEDLTPPRQFNLMFKTNVGPIENDENFAYLRPETAQQIFTNFKNVIDSTSKPIPFGIAQIGKAFRNEITPRNFIFRVREFEQMELEYFVMPGSDEDSHSAWVQKRLDWWEKQGVP
;
A
#
# COMPACT_ATOMS: atom_id res chain seq x y z
N MET A 1 -11.62 25.89 2.60
CA MET A 1 -12.86 25.38 1.93
C MET A 1 -12.62 23.94 1.54
N THR A 2 -13.39 23.02 2.08
CA THR A 2 -13.34 21.60 1.72
C THR A 2 -14.16 21.35 0.44
N ALA A 3 -13.72 20.37 -0.39
CA ALA A 3 -14.50 19.96 -1.55
C ALA A 3 -15.82 19.31 -1.10
N LYS A 4 -16.93 19.71 -1.72
CA LYS A 4 -18.28 19.27 -1.32
C LYS A 4 -18.55 17.78 -1.69
N ASN A 5 -17.88 17.25 -2.69
CA ASN A 5 -17.98 15.85 -3.12
C ASN A 5 -16.72 15.41 -3.87
N MET A 6 -16.62 14.12 -4.16
CA MET A 6 -15.49 13.51 -4.84
C MET A 6 -15.28 14.04 -6.28
N GLU A 7 -16.36 14.31 -7.01
CA GLU A 7 -16.28 14.80 -8.40
C GLU A 7 -15.61 16.16 -8.48
N ILE A 8 -15.96 17.07 -7.57
CA ILE A 8 -15.32 18.39 -7.46
C ILE A 8 -13.83 18.25 -7.11
N LEU A 9 -13.50 17.34 -6.19
CA LEU A 9 -12.12 17.09 -5.79
C LEU A 9 -11.29 16.55 -6.97
N VAL A 10 -11.78 15.54 -7.68
CA VAL A 10 -11.13 14.95 -8.86
C VAL A 10 -10.91 16.01 -9.95
N ALA A 11 -11.94 16.78 -10.27
CA ALA A 11 -11.86 17.85 -11.26
C ALA A 11 -10.84 18.94 -10.87
N LEU A 12 -10.77 19.29 -9.58
CA LEU A 12 -9.77 20.22 -9.06
C LEU A 12 -8.35 19.65 -9.20
N CYS A 13 -8.15 18.41 -8.76
CA CYS A 13 -6.84 17.73 -8.83
C CYS A 13 -6.32 17.68 -10.26
N LYS A 14 -7.16 17.28 -11.22
CA LYS A 14 -6.80 17.22 -12.63
C LYS A 14 -6.48 18.61 -13.19
N ARG A 15 -7.35 19.58 -13.01
CA ARG A 15 -7.18 20.95 -13.53
C ARG A 15 -5.97 21.67 -12.97
N ARG A 16 -5.62 21.42 -11.71
CA ARG A 16 -4.50 22.07 -11.03
C ARG A 16 -3.20 21.29 -11.14
N GLY A 17 -3.17 20.15 -11.81
CA GLY A 17 -1.98 19.34 -12.01
C GLY A 17 -1.51 18.63 -10.72
N PHE A 18 -2.44 18.18 -9.88
CA PHE A 18 -2.10 17.32 -8.75
C PHE A 18 -2.05 15.85 -9.15
N ILE A 19 -3.09 15.35 -9.82
CA ILE A 19 -3.22 13.92 -10.13
C ILE A 19 -3.88 13.77 -11.50
N PHE A 20 -3.31 12.88 -12.30
CA PHE A 20 -3.80 12.49 -13.63
C PHE A 20 -4.11 11.00 -13.67
N GLN A 21 -5.03 10.58 -14.54
CA GLN A 21 -5.16 9.18 -14.90
C GLN A 21 -3.89 8.73 -15.63
N SER A 22 -3.25 7.67 -15.15
CA SER A 22 -2.06 7.15 -15.83
C SER A 22 -2.39 6.64 -17.22
N ASN A 23 -1.52 6.89 -18.19
CA ASN A 23 -1.66 6.49 -19.60
C ASN A 23 -2.94 7.04 -20.28
N GLU A 24 -3.41 8.21 -19.91
CA GLU A 24 -4.69 8.77 -20.37
C GLU A 24 -4.76 8.89 -21.91
N ILE A 25 -3.66 9.21 -22.59
CA ILE A 25 -3.60 9.30 -24.06
C ILE A 25 -3.89 7.97 -24.78
N TYR A 26 -3.79 6.84 -24.08
CA TYR A 26 -4.10 5.50 -24.57
C TYR A 26 -5.38 4.92 -23.95
N GLY A 27 -6.25 5.77 -23.40
CA GLY A 27 -7.49 5.36 -22.76
C GLY A 27 -7.40 5.17 -21.24
N GLY A 28 -6.24 5.38 -20.66
CA GLY A 28 -6.01 5.26 -19.23
C GLY A 28 -5.87 3.83 -18.72
N MET A 29 -5.33 3.69 -17.50
CA MET A 29 -5.23 2.42 -16.80
C MET A 29 -5.98 2.52 -15.48
N GLN A 30 -7.03 1.71 -15.29
CA GLN A 30 -7.88 1.78 -14.11
C GLN A 30 -7.09 1.48 -12.82
N GLY A 31 -7.25 2.36 -11.82
CA GLY A 31 -6.61 2.20 -10.52
C GLY A 31 -5.11 2.48 -10.51
N VAL A 32 -4.61 3.21 -11.53
CA VAL A 32 -3.23 3.71 -11.60
C VAL A 32 -3.27 5.20 -11.92
N TYR A 33 -2.50 5.99 -11.18
CA TYR A 33 -2.50 7.45 -11.28
C TYR A 33 -1.08 8.00 -11.28
N ASP A 34 -0.89 9.09 -12.00
CA ASP A 34 0.35 9.86 -12.05
C ASP A 34 0.19 11.13 -11.20
N PHE A 35 1.24 11.48 -10.46
CA PHE A 35 1.28 12.75 -9.75
C PHE A 35 1.82 13.83 -10.69
N GLY A 36 1.00 14.84 -10.94
CA GLY A 36 1.39 16.01 -11.73
C GLY A 36 2.32 16.96 -10.95
N PRO A 37 2.72 18.09 -11.55
CA PRO A 37 3.72 19.00 -10.96
C PRO A 37 3.41 19.45 -9.52
N LEU A 38 2.16 19.83 -9.23
CA LEU A 38 1.80 20.20 -7.85
C LEU A 38 1.60 18.95 -6.95
N GLY A 39 1.18 17.84 -7.52
CA GLY A 39 0.99 16.58 -6.79
C GLY A 39 2.30 15.99 -6.30
N VAL A 40 3.35 16.00 -7.13
CA VAL A 40 4.67 15.49 -6.75
C VAL A 40 5.31 16.33 -5.66
N GLU A 41 5.17 17.67 -5.71
CA GLU A 41 5.67 18.56 -4.65
C GLU A 41 4.95 18.32 -3.32
N LEU A 42 3.63 18.25 -3.34
CA LEU A 42 2.85 17.94 -2.13
C LEU A 42 3.24 16.58 -1.54
N LYS A 43 3.36 15.56 -2.38
CA LYS A 43 3.77 14.22 -1.98
C LYS A 43 5.17 14.21 -1.36
N ASN A 44 6.14 14.86 -2.01
CA ASN A 44 7.51 14.93 -1.50
C ASN A 44 7.61 15.71 -0.19
N ASN A 45 6.88 16.81 -0.05
CA ASN A 45 6.83 17.56 1.19
C ASN A 45 6.28 16.72 2.35
N LEU A 46 5.21 15.96 2.11
CA LEU A 46 4.65 15.06 3.13
C LEU A 46 5.63 13.94 3.52
N LYS A 47 6.27 13.31 2.51
CA LYS A 47 7.28 12.26 2.75
C LYS A 47 8.48 12.80 3.53
N ASN A 48 8.96 13.97 3.17
CA ASN A 48 10.08 14.61 3.87
C ASN A 48 9.72 14.99 5.31
N ALA A 49 8.53 15.55 5.54
CA ALA A 49 8.05 15.87 6.88
C ALA A 49 7.90 14.61 7.75
N TRP A 50 7.40 13.52 7.17
CA TRP A 50 7.28 12.25 7.87
C TRP A 50 8.65 11.64 8.19
N TRP A 51 9.57 11.63 7.23
CA TRP A 51 10.92 11.09 7.42
C TRP A 51 11.70 11.89 8.46
N GLN A 52 11.60 13.21 8.41
CA GLN A 52 12.17 14.09 9.42
C GLN A 52 11.67 13.74 10.81
N SER A 53 10.36 13.64 10.98
CA SER A 53 9.73 13.34 12.26
C SER A 53 9.93 11.90 12.74
N MET A 54 10.09 10.93 11.82
CA MET A 54 10.26 9.52 12.19
C MET A 54 11.72 9.16 12.42
N VAL A 55 12.59 9.50 11.46
CA VAL A 55 13.96 8.98 11.44
C VAL A 55 14.93 9.98 12.07
N TYR A 56 14.85 11.26 11.69
CA TYR A 56 15.87 12.21 12.12
C TYR A 56 15.65 12.82 13.52
N GLU A 57 14.41 12.83 13.99
CA GLU A 57 14.03 13.35 15.31
C GLU A 57 13.99 12.27 16.41
N ASN A 58 14.30 11.00 16.07
CA ASN A 58 14.31 9.90 17.04
C ASN A 58 15.61 9.11 16.93
N ASP A 59 16.34 9.01 18.03
CA ASP A 59 17.59 8.25 18.09
C ASP A 59 17.42 6.73 18.04
N ASP A 60 16.21 6.24 18.26
CA ASP A 60 15.84 4.84 18.30
C ASP A 60 15.14 4.34 17.02
N ILE A 61 15.17 5.13 15.93
CA ILE A 61 14.58 4.72 14.64
C ILE A 61 15.63 4.77 13.53
N GLU A 62 15.73 3.68 12.80
CA GLU A 62 16.60 3.54 11.63
C GLU A 62 15.80 3.58 10.32
N GLY A 63 16.37 4.20 9.30
CA GLY A 63 15.80 4.22 7.96
C GLY A 63 16.21 3.00 7.14
N LEU A 64 15.28 2.47 6.35
CA LEU A 64 15.51 1.34 5.45
C LEU A 64 14.89 1.62 4.08
N ASP A 65 15.55 1.20 3.02
CA ASP A 65 14.96 1.12 1.67
C ASP A 65 15.19 -0.27 1.08
N THR A 66 14.14 -0.93 0.67
CA THR A 66 14.18 -2.32 0.22
C THR A 66 13.61 -2.50 -1.17
N SER A 67 13.98 -3.62 -1.82
CA SER A 67 13.55 -3.94 -3.17
C SER A 67 12.03 -4.15 -3.27
N ILE A 68 11.46 -3.74 -4.42
CA ILE A 68 10.06 -4.00 -4.76
C ILE A 68 9.85 -5.48 -5.09
N LEU A 69 10.82 -6.09 -5.82
CA LEU A 69 10.76 -7.51 -6.16
C LEU A 69 10.96 -8.35 -4.90
N THR A 70 9.97 -9.15 -4.59
CA THR A 70 9.91 -9.96 -3.37
C THR A 70 10.01 -11.44 -3.69
N ASN A 71 10.91 -12.11 -2.98
CA ASN A 71 11.03 -13.56 -3.07
C ASN A 71 9.72 -14.23 -2.60
N PRO A 72 9.16 -15.21 -3.34
CA PRO A 72 7.92 -15.88 -2.96
C PRO A 72 7.91 -16.46 -1.55
N MET A 73 9.06 -16.92 -1.05
CA MET A 73 9.14 -17.47 0.32
C MET A 73 8.82 -16.45 1.40
N VAL A 74 9.11 -15.16 1.19
CA VAL A 74 8.74 -14.09 2.14
C VAL A 74 7.23 -14.03 2.29
N LEU A 75 6.50 -14.05 1.17
CA LEU A 75 5.03 -13.96 1.17
C LEU A 75 4.36 -15.27 1.59
N LYS A 76 5.02 -16.40 1.39
CA LYS A 76 4.59 -17.70 1.91
C LYS A 76 4.67 -17.75 3.44
N TYR A 77 5.81 -17.37 4.03
CA TYR A 77 6.00 -17.42 5.48
C TYR A 77 5.21 -16.33 6.22
N SER A 78 4.94 -15.19 5.59
CA SER A 78 4.06 -14.16 6.16
C SER A 78 2.57 -14.48 6.01
N GLY A 79 2.21 -15.58 5.33
CA GLY A 79 0.82 -16.00 5.12
C GLY A 79 0.10 -15.30 3.95
N HIS A 80 0.70 -14.33 3.28
CA HIS A 80 0.08 -13.61 2.17
C HIS A 80 -0.31 -14.53 1.01
N GLU A 81 0.50 -15.53 0.71
CA GLU A 81 0.22 -16.46 -0.39
C GLU A 81 -1.13 -17.16 -0.21
N SER A 82 -1.50 -17.49 1.02
CA SER A 82 -2.72 -18.25 1.34
C SER A 82 -3.92 -17.37 1.70
N THR A 83 -3.72 -16.17 2.22
CA THR A 83 -4.79 -15.34 2.78
C THR A 83 -5.03 -14.04 2.04
N PHE A 84 -4.06 -13.55 1.26
CA PHE A 84 -4.16 -12.27 0.56
C PHE A 84 -4.92 -12.41 -0.74
N SER A 85 -6.20 -12.79 -0.61
CA SER A 85 -7.11 -13.02 -1.74
C SER A 85 -8.51 -12.51 -1.43
N ASP A 86 -9.20 -12.05 -2.46
CA ASP A 86 -10.61 -11.67 -2.39
C ASP A 86 -11.49 -12.71 -3.09
N PRO A 87 -12.66 -13.07 -2.53
CA PRO A 87 -13.62 -13.92 -3.21
C PRO A 87 -14.26 -13.15 -4.38
N MET A 88 -14.13 -13.69 -5.59
CA MET A 88 -14.61 -13.10 -6.83
C MET A 88 -15.74 -13.93 -7.45
N VAL A 89 -16.77 -13.26 -7.96
CA VAL A 89 -17.88 -13.85 -8.69
C VAL A 89 -18.02 -13.18 -10.06
N ASP A 90 -18.42 -13.94 -11.06
CA ASP A 90 -18.79 -13.42 -12.38
C ASP A 90 -20.32 -13.40 -12.50
N CYS A 91 -20.88 -12.32 -13.03
CA CYS A 91 -22.32 -12.25 -13.33
C CYS A 91 -22.57 -12.66 -14.79
N LYS A 92 -23.34 -13.70 -15.01
CA LYS A 92 -23.66 -14.25 -16.35
C LYS A 92 -24.56 -13.32 -17.16
N SER A 93 -25.39 -12.49 -16.50
CA SER A 93 -26.32 -11.59 -17.18
C SER A 93 -25.65 -10.32 -17.71
N CYS A 94 -24.69 -9.73 -16.97
CA CYS A 94 -24.00 -8.52 -17.39
C CYS A 94 -22.54 -8.74 -17.83
N ASN A 95 -22.03 -9.99 -17.74
CA ASN A 95 -20.65 -10.38 -18.06
C ASN A 95 -19.57 -9.59 -17.30
N MET A 96 -19.91 -9.06 -16.11
CA MET A 96 -19.00 -8.32 -15.27
C MET A 96 -18.54 -9.14 -14.08
N ARG A 97 -17.35 -8.83 -13.57
CA ARG A 97 -16.75 -9.42 -12.39
C ARG A 97 -16.90 -8.52 -11.20
N PHE A 98 -17.18 -9.12 -10.04
CA PHE A 98 -17.35 -8.41 -8.79
C PHE A 98 -16.65 -9.16 -7.65
N ARG A 99 -16.26 -8.42 -6.63
CA ARG A 99 -15.99 -9.02 -5.32
C ARG A 99 -17.30 -9.53 -4.74
N ALA A 100 -17.31 -10.72 -4.17
CA ALA A 100 -18.55 -11.40 -3.75
C ALA A 100 -19.39 -10.59 -2.73
N ASP A 101 -18.71 -9.76 -1.90
CA ASP A 101 -19.37 -8.86 -0.94
C ASP A 101 -19.82 -7.51 -1.54
N GLN A 102 -19.56 -7.26 -2.83
CA GLN A 102 -19.80 -5.96 -3.50
C GLN A 102 -20.57 -6.11 -4.82
N VAL A 103 -21.38 -7.15 -4.92
CA VAL A 103 -22.23 -7.37 -6.11
C VAL A 103 -23.34 -6.31 -6.15
N PRO A 104 -23.53 -5.60 -7.28
CA PRO A 104 -24.62 -4.66 -7.44
C PRO A 104 -25.99 -5.34 -7.27
N LYS A 105 -26.95 -4.62 -6.69
CA LYS A 105 -28.32 -5.11 -6.50
C LYS A 105 -29.05 -5.44 -7.82
N SER A 106 -28.56 -4.93 -8.94
CA SER A 106 -29.07 -5.25 -10.29
C SER A 106 -28.71 -6.66 -10.76
N CYS A 107 -27.68 -7.28 -10.16
CA CYS A 107 -27.28 -8.66 -10.49
C CYS A 107 -27.99 -9.62 -9.54
N LYS A 108 -28.77 -10.55 -10.11
CA LYS A 108 -29.48 -11.57 -9.32
C LYS A 108 -28.51 -12.66 -8.85
N LYS A 109 -28.79 -13.25 -7.68
CA LYS A 109 -27.94 -14.31 -7.11
C LYS A 109 -27.81 -15.54 -8.01
N GLU A 110 -28.88 -15.88 -8.73
CA GLU A 110 -28.95 -16.99 -9.69
C GLU A 110 -28.02 -16.83 -10.90
N ASP A 111 -27.68 -15.58 -11.23
CA ASP A 111 -26.79 -15.26 -12.34
C ASP A 111 -25.32 -15.25 -11.94
N LEU A 112 -25.01 -15.41 -10.65
CA LEU A 112 -23.63 -15.37 -10.16
C LEU A 112 -22.98 -16.76 -10.21
N THR A 113 -21.70 -16.78 -10.59
CA THR A 113 -20.88 -18.00 -10.45
C THR A 113 -20.57 -18.28 -8.99
N PRO A 114 -20.21 -19.52 -8.62
CA PRO A 114 -19.60 -19.78 -7.32
C PRO A 114 -18.39 -18.86 -7.08
N PRO A 115 -18.18 -18.39 -5.83
CA PRO A 115 -17.00 -17.58 -5.51
C PRO A 115 -15.71 -18.35 -5.76
N ARG A 116 -14.73 -17.68 -6.37
CA ARG A 116 -13.36 -18.18 -6.51
C ARG A 116 -12.38 -17.19 -5.89
N GLN A 117 -11.34 -17.69 -5.24
CA GLN A 117 -10.31 -16.84 -4.66
C GLN A 117 -9.48 -16.19 -5.78
N PHE A 118 -9.30 -14.88 -5.67
CA PHE A 118 -8.46 -14.10 -6.56
C PHE A 118 -7.31 -13.50 -5.73
N ASN A 119 -6.09 -13.93 -6.02
CA ASN A 119 -4.91 -13.42 -5.34
C ASN A 119 -4.63 -11.98 -5.76
N LEU A 120 -4.46 -11.10 -4.78
CA LEU A 120 -4.23 -9.66 -5.00
C LEU A 120 -2.76 -9.30 -5.26
N MET A 121 -1.86 -10.27 -5.26
CA MET A 121 -0.44 -10.01 -5.55
C MET A 121 -0.18 -10.01 -7.05
N PHE A 122 0.66 -9.06 -7.51
CA PHE A 122 1.21 -9.09 -8.86
C PHE A 122 2.40 -10.04 -8.92
N LYS A 123 2.32 -11.06 -9.78
CA LYS A 123 3.39 -11.99 -10.10
C LYS A 123 4.13 -11.50 -11.35
N THR A 124 5.44 -11.58 -11.37
CA THR A 124 6.27 -11.27 -12.54
C THR A 124 7.37 -12.31 -12.71
N ASN A 125 7.77 -12.57 -13.96
CA ASN A 125 8.89 -13.48 -14.24
C ASN A 125 10.23 -12.81 -13.98
N VAL A 126 11.20 -13.60 -13.55
CA VAL A 126 12.58 -13.18 -13.32
C VAL A 126 13.49 -13.99 -14.20
N GLY A 127 14.33 -13.29 -14.99
CA GLY A 127 15.23 -13.92 -15.96
C GLY A 127 14.60 -14.16 -17.33
N PRO A 128 15.33 -14.80 -18.25
CA PRO A 128 14.98 -14.86 -19.68
C PRO A 128 13.95 -15.95 -20.02
N ILE A 129 13.68 -16.88 -19.11
CA ILE A 129 12.77 -17.99 -19.35
C ILE A 129 11.53 -17.81 -18.46
N GLU A 130 10.37 -17.75 -19.11
CA GLU A 130 9.09 -17.70 -18.42
C GLU A 130 8.71 -19.11 -17.97
N ASN A 131 8.81 -19.37 -16.65
CA ASN A 131 8.37 -20.61 -16.03
C ASN A 131 7.83 -20.35 -14.62
N ASP A 132 7.17 -21.37 -14.04
CA ASP A 132 6.59 -21.28 -12.70
C ASP A 132 7.60 -21.34 -11.56
N GLU A 133 8.87 -21.56 -11.84
CA GLU A 133 9.94 -21.65 -10.84
C GLU A 133 10.70 -20.32 -10.68
N ASN A 134 10.78 -19.52 -11.76
CA ASN A 134 11.53 -18.27 -11.81
C ASN A 134 10.60 -17.05 -11.79
N PHE A 135 10.00 -16.78 -10.65
CA PHE A 135 9.14 -15.62 -10.50
C PHE A 135 9.41 -14.86 -9.21
N ALA A 136 8.98 -13.63 -9.18
CA ALA A 136 8.89 -12.80 -8.00
C ALA A 136 7.49 -12.17 -7.89
N TYR A 137 7.16 -11.67 -6.72
CA TYR A 137 6.00 -10.81 -6.54
C TYR A 137 6.44 -9.35 -6.48
N LEU A 138 5.62 -8.43 -7.00
CA LEU A 138 5.68 -7.05 -6.59
C LEU A 138 5.11 -6.97 -5.17
N ARG A 139 5.84 -6.40 -4.23
CA ARG A 139 5.43 -6.38 -2.81
C ARG A 139 4.05 -5.78 -2.62
N PRO A 140 3.14 -6.45 -1.89
CA PRO A 140 1.81 -5.92 -1.57
C PRO A 140 1.81 -4.87 -0.47
N GLU A 141 2.89 -4.82 0.32
CA GLU A 141 3.16 -3.85 1.39
C GLU A 141 4.65 -3.82 1.71
N THR A 142 5.08 -2.87 2.51
CA THR A 142 6.49 -2.65 2.84
C THR A 142 6.95 -3.37 4.12
N ALA A 143 6.02 -3.86 4.96
CA ALA A 143 6.31 -4.47 6.26
C ALA A 143 7.21 -5.71 6.19
N GLN A 144 6.95 -6.65 5.27
CA GLN A 144 7.69 -7.92 5.23
C GLN A 144 9.19 -7.73 5.04
N GLN A 145 9.61 -6.77 4.23
CA GLN A 145 11.02 -6.49 4.03
C GLN A 145 11.67 -5.83 5.25
N ILE A 146 10.92 -5.12 6.07
CA ILE A 146 11.40 -4.64 7.37
C ILE A 146 11.71 -5.84 8.26
N PHE A 147 10.79 -6.78 8.41
CA PHE A 147 11.00 -7.99 9.21
C PHE A 147 12.15 -8.85 8.70
N THR A 148 12.29 -9.05 7.39
CA THR A 148 13.39 -9.83 6.82
C THR A 148 14.76 -9.17 7.02
N ASN A 149 14.81 -7.85 7.16
CA ASN A 149 16.03 -7.09 7.42
C ASN A 149 16.28 -6.76 8.89
N PHE A 150 15.39 -7.15 9.79
CA PHE A 150 15.53 -6.88 11.23
C PHE A 150 16.92 -7.23 11.78
N LYS A 151 17.39 -8.46 11.50
CA LYS A 151 18.71 -8.90 11.93
C LYS A 151 19.85 -8.07 11.29
N ASN A 152 19.74 -7.75 10.00
CA ASN A 152 20.74 -6.95 9.30
C ASN A 152 20.87 -5.54 9.92
N VAL A 153 19.73 -4.94 10.28
CA VAL A 153 19.71 -3.61 10.90
C VAL A 153 20.32 -3.66 12.30
N ILE A 154 19.93 -4.61 13.15
CA ILE A 154 20.51 -4.77 14.48
C ILE A 154 22.03 -4.99 14.42
N ASP A 155 22.47 -5.90 13.55
CA ASP A 155 23.91 -6.24 13.44
C ASP A 155 24.74 -5.05 12.94
N SER A 156 24.17 -4.18 12.11
CA SER A 156 24.88 -3.03 11.54
C SER A 156 24.85 -1.77 12.42
N THR A 157 23.79 -1.58 13.19
CA THR A 157 23.59 -0.36 14.01
C THR A 157 23.86 -0.59 15.49
N SER A 158 23.84 -1.84 15.95
CA SER A 158 23.96 -2.21 17.38
C SER A 158 22.90 -1.55 18.27
N LYS A 159 21.73 -1.22 17.72
CA LYS A 159 20.62 -0.61 18.47
C LYS A 159 20.03 -1.60 19.46
N PRO A 160 19.81 -1.20 20.73
CA PRO A 160 19.06 -2.03 21.68
C PRO A 160 17.55 -1.95 21.40
N ILE A 161 16.81 -2.97 21.80
CA ILE A 161 15.35 -2.91 21.88
C ILE A 161 14.95 -2.07 23.12
N PRO A 162 13.99 -1.13 23.02
CA PRO A 162 13.12 -0.88 21.85
C PRO A 162 13.78 -0.04 20.77
N PHE A 163 13.50 -0.35 19.49
CA PHE A 163 13.88 0.47 18.35
C PHE A 163 12.93 0.27 17.17
N GLY A 164 12.92 1.21 16.24
CA GLY A 164 12.08 1.17 15.06
C GLY A 164 12.86 1.08 13.75
N ILE A 165 12.22 0.56 12.71
CA ILE A 165 12.70 0.60 11.33
C ILE A 165 11.62 1.25 10.47
N ALA A 166 11.97 2.36 9.83
CA ALA A 166 11.09 3.16 8.99
C ALA A 166 11.42 2.98 7.52
N GLN A 167 10.40 2.91 6.67
CA GLN A 167 10.54 2.81 5.24
C GLN A 167 9.48 3.64 4.51
N ILE A 168 9.87 4.26 3.39
CA ILE A 168 8.94 4.82 2.42
C ILE A 168 9.13 4.05 1.11
N GLY A 169 8.06 3.48 0.57
CA GLY A 169 8.20 2.72 -0.66
C GLY A 169 6.90 2.42 -1.36
N LYS A 170 7.01 2.07 -2.64
CA LYS A 170 5.88 1.61 -3.45
C LYS A 170 5.44 0.22 -3.04
N ALA A 171 4.12 0.01 -3.09
CA ALA A 171 3.45 -1.26 -2.91
C ALA A 171 2.39 -1.47 -4.00
N PHE A 172 2.01 -2.72 -4.26
CA PHE A 172 1.19 -3.10 -5.40
C PHE A 172 0.13 -4.12 -5.00
N ARG A 173 -1.13 -3.80 -5.31
CA ARG A 173 -2.25 -4.72 -5.06
C ARG A 173 -3.11 -4.84 -6.31
N ASN A 174 -3.26 -6.01 -6.86
CA ASN A 174 -4.07 -6.25 -8.06
C ASN A 174 -5.56 -6.18 -7.71
N GLU A 175 -6.03 -5.00 -7.35
CA GLU A 175 -7.40 -4.71 -6.95
C GLU A 175 -8.41 -5.11 -8.02
N ILE A 176 -9.43 -5.91 -7.66
CA ILE A 176 -10.50 -6.32 -8.58
C ILE A 176 -11.30 -5.11 -9.04
N THR A 177 -11.65 -4.23 -8.11
CA THR A 177 -12.48 -3.04 -8.36
C THR A 177 -11.83 -1.80 -7.76
N PRO A 178 -10.82 -1.21 -8.42
CA PRO A 178 -10.30 0.10 -8.03
C PRO A 178 -11.40 1.15 -8.09
N ARG A 179 -11.49 2.00 -7.06
CA ARG A 179 -12.54 3.01 -6.96
C ARG A 179 -12.16 4.14 -6.00
N ASN A 180 -13.01 5.15 -5.94
CA ASN A 180 -12.83 6.29 -5.05
C ASN A 180 -11.51 7.03 -5.32
N PHE A 181 -11.18 7.26 -6.60
CA PHE A 181 -10.00 8.00 -7.03
C PHE A 181 -8.73 7.33 -6.47
N ILE A 182 -7.84 8.05 -5.79
CA ILE A 182 -6.58 7.54 -5.24
C ILE A 182 -6.74 6.74 -3.93
N PHE A 183 -7.96 6.60 -3.38
CA PHE A 183 -8.17 5.90 -2.11
C PHE A 183 -8.13 4.36 -2.25
N ARG A 184 -8.36 3.84 -3.46
CA ARG A 184 -8.22 2.40 -3.74
C ARG A 184 -7.63 2.18 -5.12
N VAL A 185 -6.33 1.96 -5.15
CA VAL A 185 -5.49 1.92 -6.35
C VAL A 185 -4.63 0.66 -6.37
N ARG A 186 -4.07 0.34 -7.55
CA ARG A 186 -3.21 -0.84 -7.76
C ARG A 186 -1.75 -0.59 -7.44
N GLU A 187 -1.30 0.66 -7.55
CA GLU A 187 0.04 1.11 -7.22
C GLU A 187 -0.05 2.30 -6.29
N PHE A 188 0.62 2.25 -5.14
CA PHE A 188 0.61 3.31 -4.13
C PHE A 188 1.94 3.37 -3.38
N GLU A 189 2.14 4.38 -2.56
CA GLU A 189 3.27 4.48 -1.65
C GLU A 189 2.79 4.32 -0.21
N GLN A 190 3.61 3.66 0.61
CA GLN A 190 3.43 3.56 2.05
C GLN A 190 4.58 4.27 2.75
N MET A 191 4.28 4.91 3.86
CA MET A 191 5.22 5.38 4.88
C MET A 191 4.96 4.51 6.10
N GLU A 192 5.86 3.61 6.42
CA GLU A 192 5.67 2.54 7.38
C GLU A 192 6.79 2.53 8.40
N LEU A 193 6.45 2.29 9.67
CA LEU A 193 7.36 2.14 10.79
C LEU A 193 6.96 0.90 11.57
N GLU A 194 7.87 -0.06 11.67
CA GLU A 194 7.76 -1.18 12.57
C GLU A 194 8.62 -0.89 13.82
N TYR A 195 7.97 -0.85 14.98
CA TYR A 195 8.62 -0.54 16.25
C TYR A 195 8.70 -1.79 17.12
N PHE A 196 9.91 -2.26 17.36
CA PHE A 196 10.20 -3.51 18.06
C PHE A 196 10.40 -3.25 19.55
N VAL A 197 9.63 -3.96 20.37
CA VAL A 197 9.61 -3.79 21.83
C VAL A 197 9.83 -5.12 22.54
N MET A 198 10.19 -5.08 23.81
CA MET A 198 10.26 -6.29 24.63
C MET A 198 8.85 -6.85 24.86
N PRO A 199 8.69 -8.18 24.94
CA PRO A 199 7.40 -8.79 25.29
C PRO A 199 6.79 -8.19 26.55
N GLY A 200 5.52 -7.80 26.48
CA GLY A 200 4.77 -7.21 27.60
C GLY A 200 4.86 -5.70 27.75
N SER A 201 5.56 -4.99 26.84
CA SER A 201 5.59 -3.50 26.79
C SER A 201 4.91 -2.93 25.53
N ASP A 202 4.17 -3.76 24.82
CA ASP A 202 3.54 -3.43 23.55
C ASP A 202 2.35 -2.47 23.71
N GLU A 203 1.49 -2.66 24.73
CA GLU A 203 0.33 -1.79 24.93
C GLU A 203 0.72 -0.34 25.27
N ASP A 204 1.70 -0.14 26.14
CA ASP A 204 2.20 1.19 26.49
C ASP A 204 2.85 1.87 25.29
N SER A 205 3.68 1.13 24.55
CA SER A 205 4.32 1.60 23.32
C SER A 205 3.30 1.96 22.27
N HIS A 206 2.28 1.13 22.03
CA HIS A 206 1.19 1.39 21.11
C HIS A 206 0.45 2.68 21.47
N SER A 207 0.05 2.84 22.75
CA SER A 207 -0.66 4.04 23.21
C SER A 207 0.16 5.31 23.01
N ALA A 208 1.46 5.26 23.30
CA ALA A 208 2.38 6.37 23.07
C ALA A 208 2.51 6.73 21.57
N TRP A 209 2.59 5.71 20.70
CA TRP A 209 2.67 5.92 19.26
C TRP A 209 1.37 6.47 18.67
N VAL A 210 0.20 6.04 19.14
CA VAL A 210 -1.10 6.60 18.74
C VAL A 210 -1.12 8.10 19.00
N GLN A 211 -0.74 8.53 20.22
CA GLN A 211 -0.73 9.96 20.56
C GLN A 211 0.28 10.73 19.71
N LYS A 212 1.51 10.24 19.57
CA LYS A 212 2.53 10.87 18.71
C LYS A 212 2.05 11.06 17.27
N ARG A 213 1.28 10.10 16.73
CA ARG A 213 0.77 10.19 15.34
C ARG A 213 -0.38 11.16 15.21
N LEU A 214 -1.29 11.20 16.16
CA LEU A 214 -2.35 12.20 16.19
C LEU A 214 -1.78 13.62 16.23
N ASP A 215 -0.87 13.87 17.19
CA ASP A 215 -0.21 15.19 17.33
C ASP A 215 0.54 15.60 16.05
N TRP A 216 1.16 14.64 15.38
CA TRP A 216 1.87 14.91 14.13
C TRP A 216 0.91 15.32 12.99
N TRP A 217 -0.23 14.61 12.82
CA TRP A 217 -1.21 14.92 11.80
C TRP A 217 -1.87 16.28 12.07
N GLU A 218 -2.20 16.60 13.32
CA GLU A 218 -2.70 17.92 13.69
C GLU A 218 -1.72 19.03 13.33
N LYS A 219 -0.41 18.84 13.58
CA LYS A 219 0.64 19.78 13.15
C LYS A 219 0.74 19.93 11.63
N GLN A 220 0.39 18.91 10.86
CA GLN A 220 0.31 19.01 9.40
C GLN A 220 -0.98 19.70 8.91
N GLY A 221 -1.89 20.11 9.81
CA GLY A 221 -3.14 20.78 9.50
C GLY A 221 -4.29 19.84 9.11
N VAL A 222 -4.18 18.56 9.44
CA VAL A 222 -5.29 17.59 9.34
C VAL A 222 -6.14 17.72 10.61
N PRO A 223 -7.46 17.98 10.48
CA PRO A 223 -8.36 18.20 11.62
C PRO A 223 -8.67 16.89 12.35
#